data_667cdbacbd97f1b3f99c06bad8ef82d8
#
_entry.id   667cdbacbd97f1b3f99c06bad8ef82d8
#
_cell.length_a   1.000
_cell.length_b   1.000
_cell.length_c   1.000
_cell.angle_alpha   90.00
_cell.angle_beta   90.00
_cell.angle_gamma   90.00
#
_symmetry.space_group_name_H-M   'P 1'
#
loop_
_entity.id
_entity.type
_entity.pdbx_description
1 polymer ?
#
loop_
_entity_poly.entity_id
_entity_poly.type
_entity_poly.pdbx_seq_one_letter_code
_entity_poly.pdbx_strand_id
1 'polypeptide(L)'
;MKILIIDDERSIRNSLKEILADEGYDVDVAENGVIGCTMADKEKYSVIFCDIKMPEMDGTEVLDKLTEMGIDSAVVMISGHADITTAVECIKKGAFDFIEKPLDLNRIL
;
A
#
# COMPACT_ATOMS: atom_id res chain seq x y z
N MET A 1 -1.49 -15.81 -4.23
CA MET A 1 -1.44 -14.68 -3.28
C MET A 1 -2.01 -13.44 -3.94
N LYS A 2 -2.92 -12.77 -3.29
CA LYS A 2 -3.58 -11.58 -3.82
C LYS A 2 -3.02 -10.33 -3.15
N ILE A 3 -2.70 -9.33 -3.97
CA ILE A 3 -2.05 -8.09 -3.53
C ILE A 3 -2.90 -6.89 -3.96
N LEU A 4 -3.04 -5.90 -3.09
CA LEU A 4 -3.70 -4.63 -3.40
C LEU A 4 -2.66 -3.52 -3.40
N ILE A 5 -2.73 -2.63 -4.37
CA ILE A 5 -1.89 -1.44 -4.46
C ILE A 5 -2.79 -0.21 -4.37
N ILE A 6 -2.57 0.63 -3.37
CA ILE A 6 -3.30 1.88 -3.17
C ILE A 6 -2.33 3.04 -3.39
N ASP A 7 -2.47 3.75 -4.49
CA ASP A 7 -1.61 4.89 -4.83
C ASP A 7 -2.36 5.79 -5.80
N ASP A 8 -2.28 7.11 -5.61
CA ASP A 8 -2.94 8.07 -6.49
C ASP A 8 -2.18 8.31 -7.80
N GLU A 9 -0.91 7.90 -7.87
CA GLU A 9 -0.11 8.03 -9.09
C GLU A 9 -0.27 6.81 -9.99
N ARG A 10 -0.81 7.05 -11.19
CA ARG A 10 -1.02 5.98 -12.18
C ARG A 10 0.28 5.26 -12.54
N SER A 11 1.38 6.00 -12.69
CA SER A 11 2.67 5.42 -13.07
C SER A 11 3.17 4.44 -12.02
N ILE A 12 3.00 4.76 -10.75
CA ILE A 12 3.39 3.86 -9.65
C ILE A 12 2.51 2.62 -9.65
N ARG A 13 1.18 2.79 -9.77
CA ARG A 13 0.25 1.64 -9.83
C ARG A 13 0.63 0.69 -10.96
N ASN A 14 0.85 1.24 -12.15
CA ASN A 14 1.16 0.42 -13.33
C ASN A 14 2.50 -0.30 -13.20
N SER A 15 3.54 0.41 -12.77
CA SER A 15 4.88 -0.16 -12.62
C SER A 15 4.89 -1.27 -11.58
N LEU A 16 4.30 -1.01 -10.43
CA LEU A 16 4.30 -1.99 -9.34
C LEU A 16 3.43 -3.20 -9.68
N LYS A 17 2.27 -2.97 -10.30
CA LYS A 17 1.40 -4.05 -10.75
C LYS A 17 2.11 -4.95 -11.75
N GLU A 18 2.79 -4.36 -12.73
CA GLU A 18 3.51 -5.11 -13.76
C GLU A 18 4.59 -5.99 -13.15
N ILE A 19 5.39 -5.43 -12.24
CA ILE A 19 6.45 -6.16 -11.56
C ILE A 19 5.88 -7.35 -10.78
N LEU A 20 4.86 -7.12 -9.99
CA LEU A 20 4.29 -8.16 -9.14
C LEU A 20 3.52 -9.21 -9.94
N ALA A 21 2.82 -8.80 -10.99
CA ALA A 21 2.11 -9.73 -11.88
C ALA A 21 3.11 -10.65 -12.61
N ASP A 22 4.26 -10.12 -13.02
CA ASP A 22 5.31 -10.92 -13.66
C ASP A 22 5.88 -11.98 -12.73
N GLU A 23 5.80 -11.77 -11.42
CA GLU A 23 6.21 -12.75 -10.41
C GLU A 23 5.09 -13.75 -10.07
N GLY A 24 3.96 -13.65 -10.74
CA GLY A 24 2.86 -14.60 -10.59
C GLY A 24 1.81 -14.24 -9.55
N TYR A 25 1.87 -13.03 -9.00
CA TYR A 25 0.87 -12.58 -8.03
C TYR A 25 -0.38 -12.03 -8.73
N ASP A 26 -1.52 -12.18 -8.07
CA ASP A 26 -2.79 -11.61 -8.51
C ASP A 26 -2.92 -10.21 -7.89
N VAL A 27 -2.91 -9.17 -8.73
CA VAL A 27 -2.77 -7.79 -8.26
C VAL A 27 -3.97 -6.93 -8.65
N ASP A 28 -4.59 -6.32 -7.64
CA ASP A 28 -5.62 -5.30 -7.83
C ASP A 28 -5.03 -3.93 -7.49
N VAL A 29 -5.61 -2.88 -8.06
CA VAL A 29 -5.16 -1.51 -7.82
C VAL A 29 -6.34 -0.64 -7.38
N ALA A 30 -6.05 0.36 -6.55
CA ALA A 30 -7.00 1.38 -6.13
C ALA A 30 -6.33 2.76 -6.26
N GLU A 31 -7.06 3.72 -6.79
CA GLU A 31 -6.50 5.06 -7.05
C GLU A 31 -6.57 6.01 -5.85
N ASN A 32 -7.26 5.61 -4.79
CA ASN A 32 -7.33 6.41 -3.56
C ASN A 32 -7.63 5.52 -2.36
N GLY A 33 -7.53 6.11 -1.17
CA GLY A 33 -7.69 5.38 0.08
C GLY A 33 -9.11 4.87 0.31
N VAL A 34 -10.12 5.61 -0.12
CA VAL A 34 -11.52 5.21 0.06
C VAL A 34 -11.81 3.94 -0.75
N ILE A 35 -11.42 3.94 -2.02
CA ILE A 35 -11.57 2.78 -2.90
C ILE A 35 -10.79 1.60 -2.34
N GLY A 36 -9.54 1.85 -1.91
CA GLY A 36 -8.69 0.81 -1.34
C GLY A 36 -9.29 0.14 -0.12
N CYS A 37 -9.81 0.91 0.81
CA CYS A 37 -10.47 0.37 2.00
C CYS A 37 -11.73 -0.42 1.66
N THR A 38 -12.51 0.05 0.68
CA THR A 38 -13.69 -0.66 0.21
C THR A 38 -13.31 -2.01 -0.39
N MET A 39 -12.26 -2.05 -1.20
CA MET A 39 -11.77 -3.30 -1.79
C MET A 39 -11.26 -4.27 -0.71
N ALA A 40 -10.50 -3.76 0.25
CA ALA A 40 -9.96 -4.56 1.35
C ALA A 40 -11.06 -5.16 2.23
N ASP A 41 -12.19 -4.50 2.32
CA ASP A 41 -13.35 -5.01 3.07
C ASP A 41 -14.02 -6.19 2.35
N LYS A 42 -13.99 -6.19 1.03
CA LYS A 42 -14.68 -7.21 0.21
C LYS A 42 -13.82 -8.40 -0.13
N GLU A 43 -12.50 -8.22 -0.21
CA GLU A 43 -11.56 -9.24 -0.64
C GLU A 43 -10.46 -9.41 0.38
N LYS A 44 -9.93 -10.61 0.51
CA LYS A 44 -8.75 -10.86 1.34
C LYS A 44 -7.49 -10.65 0.54
N TYR A 45 -6.67 -9.71 0.97
CA TYR A 45 -5.35 -9.48 0.40
C TYR A 45 -4.28 -9.94 1.38
N SER A 46 -3.26 -10.62 0.86
CA SER A 46 -2.12 -11.01 1.68
C SER A 46 -1.26 -9.81 2.02
N VAL A 47 -1.08 -8.91 1.04
CA VAL A 47 -0.27 -7.70 1.18
C VAL A 47 -1.03 -6.53 0.58
N ILE A 48 -0.96 -5.39 1.25
CA ILE A 48 -1.50 -4.12 0.76
C ILE A 48 -0.35 -3.11 0.73
N PHE A 49 -0.02 -2.63 -0.46
CA PHE A 49 0.91 -1.50 -0.63
C PHE A 49 0.09 -0.22 -0.62
N CYS A 50 0.47 0.74 0.20
CA CYS A 50 -0.27 1.99 0.34
C CYS A 50 0.66 3.20 0.37
N ASP A 51 0.46 4.13 -0.57
CA ASP A 51 1.20 5.39 -0.57
C ASP A 51 0.80 6.23 0.66
N ILE A 52 1.77 6.91 1.25
CA ILE A 52 1.51 7.76 2.41
C ILE A 52 0.80 9.04 1.99
N LYS A 53 1.30 9.70 0.95
CA LYS A 53 0.82 11.03 0.58
C LYS A 53 -0.20 10.98 -0.55
N MET A 54 -1.47 11.03 -0.18
CA MET A 54 -2.59 11.02 -1.13
C MET A 54 -3.59 12.11 -0.73
N PRO A 55 -4.31 12.70 -1.71
CA PRO A 55 -5.37 13.66 -1.38
C PRO A 55 -6.52 12.97 -0.66
N GLU A 56 -7.26 13.74 0.14
CA GLU A 56 -8.45 13.33 0.89
C GLU A 56 -8.18 12.35 2.03
N MET A 57 -7.68 11.17 1.73
CA MET A 57 -7.35 10.16 2.73
C MET A 57 -5.91 9.71 2.51
N ASP A 58 -5.00 10.10 3.40
CA ASP A 58 -3.59 9.72 3.28
C ASP A 58 -3.35 8.29 3.77
N GLY A 59 -2.12 7.81 3.57
CA GLY A 59 -1.78 6.43 3.92
C GLY A 59 -1.89 6.11 5.41
N THR A 60 -1.65 7.10 6.28
CA THR A 60 -1.80 6.90 7.73
C THR A 60 -3.25 6.66 8.07
N GLU A 61 -4.16 7.42 7.46
CA GLU A 61 -5.60 7.25 7.65
C GLU A 61 -6.08 5.91 7.11
N VAL A 62 -5.53 5.48 5.96
CA VAL A 62 -5.84 4.16 5.40
C VAL A 62 -5.43 3.06 6.38
N LEU A 63 -4.22 3.14 6.93
CA LEU A 63 -3.73 2.17 7.90
C LEU A 63 -4.62 2.11 9.13
N ASP A 64 -5.01 3.26 9.67
CA ASP A 64 -5.90 3.33 10.82
C ASP A 64 -7.26 2.69 10.49
N LYS A 65 -7.79 2.97 9.31
CA LYS A 65 -9.07 2.41 8.87
C LYS A 65 -9.01 0.89 8.72
N LEU A 66 -7.97 0.39 8.10
CA LEU A 66 -7.78 -1.06 7.95
C LEU A 66 -7.68 -1.75 9.30
N THR A 67 -6.99 -1.12 10.25
CA THR A 67 -6.88 -1.63 11.62
C THR A 67 -8.24 -1.67 12.30
N GLU A 68 -9.03 -0.60 12.20
CA GLU A 68 -10.39 -0.55 12.75
C GLU A 68 -11.29 -1.63 12.17
N MET A 69 -11.13 -1.93 10.89
CA MET A 69 -11.93 -2.95 10.20
C MET A 69 -11.50 -4.37 10.52
N GLY A 70 -10.42 -4.54 11.29
CA GLY A 70 -9.91 -5.86 11.62
C GLY A 70 -9.21 -6.55 10.46
N ILE A 71 -8.71 -5.80 9.48
CA ILE A 71 -7.97 -6.34 8.35
C ILE A 71 -6.59 -6.76 8.81
N ASP A 72 -6.21 -8.00 8.56
CA ASP A 72 -4.93 -8.55 9.00
C ASP A 72 -3.90 -8.71 7.89
N SER A 73 -4.14 -8.10 6.73
CA SER A 73 -3.16 -8.05 5.64
C SER A 73 -1.87 -7.38 6.11
N ALA A 74 -0.74 -7.82 5.56
CA ALA A 74 0.52 -7.11 5.78
C ALA A 74 0.48 -5.80 4.99
N VAL A 75 0.56 -4.66 5.67
CA VAL A 75 0.51 -3.35 5.03
C VAL A 75 1.92 -2.81 4.88
N VAL A 76 2.32 -2.54 3.63
CA VAL A 76 3.62 -1.96 3.30
C VAL A 76 3.39 -0.53 2.80
N MET A 77 3.95 0.45 3.51
CA MET A 77 3.79 1.84 3.12
C MET A 77 4.76 2.21 2.00
N ILE A 78 4.32 3.06 1.08
CA ILE A 78 5.18 3.61 0.03
C ILE A 78 5.46 5.06 0.40
N SER A 79 6.72 5.40 0.61
CA SER A 79 7.12 6.68 1.17
C SER A 79 8.02 7.47 0.23
N GLY A 80 7.69 8.75 0.01
CA GLY A 80 8.65 9.70 -0.55
C GLY A 80 9.70 10.04 0.51
N HIS A 81 10.82 10.61 0.09
CA HIS A 81 11.91 10.96 1.01
C HIS A 81 11.44 11.88 2.15
N ALA A 82 10.56 12.81 1.87
CA ALA A 82 10.04 13.76 2.86
C ALA A 82 9.12 13.11 3.90
N ASP A 83 8.66 11.88 3.66
CA ASP A 83 7.67 11.20 4.49
C ASP A 83 8.23 10.05 5.32
N ILE A 84 9.55 9.95 5.43
CA ILE A 84 10.22 8.84 6.16
C ILE A 84 9.79 8.80 7.62
N THR A 85 9.69 9.95 8.29
CA THR A 85 9.27 10.01 9.69
C THR A 85 7.86 9.44 9.85
N THR A 86 6.95 9.78 8.96
CA THR A 86 5.59 9.26 8.95
C THR A 86 5.58 7.76 8.70
N ALA A 87 6.43 7.27 7.79
CA ALA A 87 6.55 5.84 7.51
C ALA A 87 6.99 5.06 8.75
N VAL A 88 7.96 5.58 9.49
CA VAL A 88 8.42 4.94 10.73
C VAL A 88 7.29 4.89 11.76
N GLU A 89 6.50 5.95 11.86
CA GLU A 89 5.35 5.97 12.77
C GLU A 89 4.28 4.96 12.36
N CYS A 90 4.09 4.75 11.05
CA CYS A 90 3.17 3.73 10.55
C CYS A 90 3.59 2.33 11.00
N ILE A 91 4.89 2.03 11.02
CA ILE A 91 5.38 0.75 11.51
C ILE A 91 5.01 0.58 12.98
N LYS A 92 5.14 1.62 13.80
CA LYS A 92 4.75 1.59 15.22
C LYS A 92 3.25 1.35 15.39
N LYS A 93 2.45 1.74 14.41
CA LYS A 93 0.99 1.54 14.42
C LYS A 93 0.54 0.20 13.84
N GLY A 94 1.46 -0.61 13.35
CA GLY A 94 1.16 -1.94 12.86
C GLY A 94 1.44 -2.21 11.39
N ALA A 95 1.96 -1.24 10.63
CA ALA A 95 2.42 -1.52 9.27
C ALA A 95 3.57 -2.52 9.33
N PHE A 96 3.62 -3.41 8.34
CA PHE A 96 4.64 -4.45 8.28
C PHE A 96 6.01 -3.86 7.95
N ASP A 97 6.06 -2.93 7.00
CA ASP A 97 7.31 -2.32 6.53
C ASP A 97 6.97 -1.08 5.70
N PHE A 98 8.00 -0.42 5.19
CA PHE A 98 7.83 0.62 4.19
C PHE A 98 8.92 0.51 3.13
N ILE A 99 8.63 1.03 1.93
CA ILE A 99 9.59 1.14 0.84
C ILE A 99 9.63 2.60 0.41
N GLU A 100 10.80 3.06 -0.03
CA GLU A 100 11.01 4.45 -0.41
C GLU A 100 10.99 4.63 -1.92
N LYS A 101 10.37 5.71 -2.40
CA LYS A 101 10.45 6.09 -3.82
C LYS A 101 11.83 6.68 -4.12
N PRO A 102 12.42 6.44 -5.30
CA PRO A 102 11.92 5.60 -6.37
C PRO A 102 11.93 4.11 -6.00
N LEU A 103 11.00 3.35 -6.56
CA LEU A 103 10.85 1.93 -6.19
C LEU A 103 12.04 1.11 -6.66
N ASP A 104 12.59 0.32 -5.75
CA ASP A 104 13.70 -0.60 -6.02
C ASP A 104 13.15 -2.02 -6.14
N LEU A 105 13.29 -2.61 -7.34
CA LEU A 105 12.83 -3.96 -7.64
C LEU A 105 13.38 -4.99 -6.66
N ASN A 106 14.64 -4.86 -6.28
CA ASN A 106 15.28 -5.81 -5.40
C ASN A 106 14.69 -5.81 -3.99
N ARG A 107 14.13 -4.69 -3.56
CA ARG A 107 13.48 -4.61 -2.25
C ARG A 107 12.05 -5.11 -2.28
N ILE A 108 11.37 -4.96 -3.41
CA ILE A 108 9.97 -5.36 -3.57
C ILE A 108 9.87 -6.88 -3.70
N LEU A 109 10.76 -7.47 -4.44
CA LEU A 109 10.81 -8.92 -4.67
C LEU A 109 11.53 -9.64 -3.54
#